data_5676685bfce8f91d9dc7226906d02e39
#
_entry.id   5676685bfce8f91d9dc7226906d02e39
#
_cell.length_a   1.000
_cell.length_b   1.000
_cell.length_c   1.000
_cell.angle_alpha   90.00
_cell.angle_beta   90.00
_cell.angle_gamma   90.00
#
_symmetry.space_group_name_H-M   'P 1'
#
loop_
_entity.id
_entity.type
_entity.pdbx_description
1 polymer ?
#
loop_
_entity_poly.entity_id
_entity_poly.type
_entity_poly.pdbx_seq_one_letter_code
_entity_poly.pdbx_strand_id
1 'polypeptide(L)'
;NLYFEVRQPNNKDAEVLNYVLSHRDDSGIIYCATRKNVDKVYAMLAKNGIAVTRYHAGLDNDMRKANQEDFIYDEKPVIVATNAFGMGIDKSNVRYVLHYNMPQCIENYYQEAGRAGRDGEPAECILLFSPQDVIINEFLIENKGENNEFTEEERKAVHDNDIRRLKKMRYYCSTKE
;
A
#
# COMPACT_ATOMS: atom_id res chain seq x y z
N ASN A 1 12.90 14.54 -5.13
CA ASN A 1 11.69 14.66 -5.96
C ASN A 1 10.43 14.05 -5.30
N LEU A 2 10.56 13.40 -4.13
CA LEU A 2 9.44 12.82 -3.40
C LEU A 2 9.00 13.71 -2.26
N TYR A 3 7.68 13.93 -2.16
CA TYR A 3 7.05 14.61 -1.05
C TYR A 3 6.34 13.57 -0.18
N PHE A 4 6.62 13.56 1.14
CA PHE A 4 6.04 12.62 2.08
C PHE A 4 5.08 13.34 3.02
N GLU A 5 3.86 12.78 3.20
CA GLU A 5 2.85 13.34 4.09
C GLU A 5 2.09 12.20 4.77
N VAL A 6 1.75 12.39 6.05
CA VAL A 6 0.86 11.52 6.79
C VAL A 6 -0.42 12.31 7.08
N ARG A 7 -1.57 11.73 6.72
CA ARG A 7 -2.91 12.30 6.97
C ARG A 7 -3.70 11.39 7.89
N GLN A 8 -4.58 11.99 8.69
CA GLN A 8 -5.49 11.25 9.57
C GLN A 8 -6.93 11.62 9.22
N PRO A 9 -7.45 11.13 8.07
CA PRO A 9 -8.80 11.48 7.64
C PRO A 9 -9.86 10.78 8.47
N ASN A 10 -11.01 11.42 8.63
CA ASN A 10 -12.18 10.79 9.25
C ASN A 10 -12.78 9.70 8.38
N ASN A 11 -12.64 9.84 7.06
CA ASN A 11 -13.16 8.89 6.07
C ASN A 11 -12.08 8.64 5.02
N LYS A 12 -11.41 7.51 5.13
CA LYS A 12 -10.34 7.14 4.20
C LYS A 12 -10.82 6.99 2.76
N ASP A 13 -12.00 6.41 2.56
CA ASP A 13 -12.53 6.18 1.22
C ASP A 13 -12.79 7.51 0.49
N ALA A 14 -13.36 8.47 1.20
CA ALA A 14 -13.58 9.81 0.65
C ALA A 14 -12.24 10.51 0.33
N GLU A 15 -11.27 10.36 1.22
CA GLU A 15 -9.93 10.94 1.03
C GLU A 15 -9.25 10.37 -0.22
N VAL A 16 -9.29 9.05 -0.39
CA VAL A 16 -8.72 8.37 -1.57
C VAL A 16 -9.42 8.83 -2.83
N LEU A 17 -10.75 8.84 -2.83
CA LEU A 17 -11.52 9.25 -4.00
C LEU A 17 -11.21 10.68 -4.40
N ASN A 18 -11.22 11.61 -3.45
CA ASN A 18 -10.92 13.01 -3.71
C ASN A 18 -9.50 13.21 -4.24
N TYR A 19 -8.54 12.47 -3.68
CA TYR A 19 -7.15 12.55 -4.14
C TYR A 19 -7.03 12.08 -5.59
N VAL A 20 -7.59 10.91 -5.90
CA VAL A 20 -7.53 10.34 -7.25
C VAL A 20 -8.25 11.24 -8.27
N LEU A 21 -9.40 11.80 -7.90
CA LEU A 21 -10.13 12.72 -8.77
C LEU A 21 -9.34 14.00 -9.07
N SER A 22 -8.56 14.48 -8.11
CA SER A 22 -7.68 15.65 -8.28
C SER A 22 -6.44 15.35 -9.12
N HIS A 23 -6.14 14.08 -9.35
CA HIS A 23 -4.94 13.62 -10.05
C HIS A 23 -5.29 12.66 -11.20
N ARG A 24 -6.40 12.93 -11.90
CA ARG A 24 -6.96 12.01 -12.90
C ARG A 24 -6.01 11.64 -14.03
N ASP A 25 -5.13 12.56 -14.41
CA ASP A 25 -4.20 12.36 -15.51
C ASP A 25 -2.90 11.69 -15.06
N ASP A 26 -2.78 11.39 -13.77
CA ASP A 26 -1.57 10.84 -13.19
C ASP A 26 -1.67 9.35 -12.95
N SER A 27 -0.54 8.65 -13.07
CA SER A 27 -0.42 7.25 -12.70
C SER A 27 -0.12 7.13 -11.21
N GLY A 28 -0.80 6.22 -10.52
CA GLY A 28 -0.65 6.07 -9.08
C GLY A 28 -0.89 4.66 -8.58
N ILE A 29 -0.29 4.38 -7.43
CA ILE A 29 -0.42 3.09 -6.72
C ILE A 29 -1.09 3.36 -5.37
N ILE A 30 -2.09 2.55 -5.02
CA ILE A 30 -2.75 2.59 -3.72
C ILE A 30 -2.49 1.25 -3.02
N TYR A 31 -1.72 1.27 -1.95
CA TYR A 31 -1.41 0.07 -1.16
C TYR A 31 -2.40 -0.10 -0.02
N CYS A 32 -2.93 -1.32 0.10
CA CYS A 32 -3.81 -1.73 1.20
C CYS A 32 -3.18 -2.92 1.94
N ALA A 33 -3.49 -3.06 3.23
CA ALA A 33 -2.95 -4.12 4.07
C ALA A 33 -3.55 -5.49 3.77
N THR A 34 -4.81 -5.53 3.30
CA THR A 34 -5.55 -6.78 3.11
C THR A 34 -6.17 -6.85 1.72
N ARG A 35 -6.40 -8.08 1.25
CA ARG A 35 -7.11 -8.34 -0.01
C ARG A 35 -8.52 -7.74 0.00
N LYS A 36 -9.18 -7.83 1.15
CA LYS A 36 -10.53 -7.28 1.34
C LYS A 36 -10.55 -5.77 1.11
N ASN A 37 -9.57 -5.05 1.65
CA ASN A 37 -9.47 -3.61 1.45
C ASN A 37 -9.11 -3.26 0.01
N VAL A 38 -8.27 -4.05 -0.64
CA VAL A 38 -7.98 -3.88 -2.08
C VAL A 38 -9.27 -3.96 -2.89
N ASP A 39 -10.07 -5.01 -2.69
CA ASP A 39 -11.30 -5.20 -3.44
C ASP A 39 -12.31 -4.08 -3.16
N LYS A 40 -12.41 -3.64 -1.92
CA LYS A 40 -13.30 -2.56 -1.49
C LYS A 40 -12.92 -1.22 -2.15
N VAL A 41 -11.66 -0.85 -2.08
CA VAL A 41 -11.18 0.41 -2.65
C VAL A 41 -11.27 0.38 -4.17
N TYR A 42 -10.89 -0.74 -4.78
CA TYR A 42 -11.03 -0.94 -6.22
C TYR A 42 -12.48 -0.74 -6.67
N ALA A 43 -13.43 -1.40 -6.01
CA ALA A 43 -14.85 -1.30 -6.37
C ALA A 43 -15.37 0.13 -6.22
N MET A 44 -14.98 0.82 -5.17
CA MET A 44 -15.37 2.21 -4.91
C MET A 44 -14.86 3.14 -6.01
N LEU A 45 -13.60 3.01 -6.41
CA LEU A 45 -13.02 3.84 -7.46
C LEU A 45 -13.64 3.54 -8.83
N ALA A 46 -13.82 2.26 -9.15
CA ALA A 46 -14.44 1.85 -10.42
C ALA A 46 -15.86 2.38 -10.52
N LYS A 47 -16.64 2.32 -9.44
CA LYS A 47 -18.01 2.84 -9.38
C LYS A 47 -18.07 4.33 -9.64
N ASN A 48 -17.02 5.06 -9.28
CA ASN A 48 -16.94 6.51 -9.48
C ASN A 48 -16.26 6.91 -10.79
N GLY A 49 -16.16 5.99 -11.74
CA GLY A 49 -15.68 6.28 -13.08
C GLY A 49 -14.17 6.38 -13.23
N ILE A 50 -13.41 5.88 -12.27
CA ILE A 50 -11.96 5.87 -12.35
C ILE A 50 -11.50 4.63 -13.13
N ALA A 51 -10.57 4.82 -14.07
CA ALA A 51 -9.92 3.73 -14.78
C ALA A 51 -8.88 3.09 -13.84
N VAL A 52 -9.29 2.06 -13.11
CA VAL A 52 -8.53 1.44 -12.02
C VAL A 52 -8.46 -0.07 -12.21
N THR A 53 -7.34 -0.66 -11.80
CA THR A 53 -7.20 -2.12 -11.72
C THR A 53 -6.73 -2.51 -10.30
N ARG A 54 -6.56 -3.80 -10.06
CA ARG A 54 -6.19 -4.30 -8.73
C ARG A 54 -5.19 -5.45 -8.84
N TYR A 55 -4.47 -5.70 -7.74
CA TYR A 55 -3.49 -6.77 -7.68
C TYR A 55 -3.37 -7.29 -6.24
N HIS A 56 -3.68 -8.57 -6.05
CA HIS A 56 -3.38 -9.29 -4.80
C HIS A 56 -3.28 -10.79 -5.08
N ALA A 57 -2.74 -11.54 -4.13
CA ALA A 57 -2.44 -12.95 -4.30
C ALA A 57 -3.68 -13.86 -4.45
N GLY A 58 -4.87 -13.36 -4.12
CA GLY A 58 -6.14 -14.07 -4.31
C GLY A 58 -6.65 -14.10 -5.75
N LEU A 59 -6.11 -13.25 -6.63
CA LEU A 59 -6.42 -13.27 -8.05
C LEU A 59 -5.61 -14.38 -8.74
N ASP A 60 -6.16 -14.96 -9.81
CA ASP A 60 -5.40 -15.95 -10.57
C ASP A 60 -4.21 -15.31 -11.32
N ASN A 61 -3.28 -16.16 -11.76
CA ASN A 61 -2.04 -15.69 -12.39
C ASN A 61 -2.29 -14.88 -13.67
N ASP A 62 -3.24 -15.30 -14.49
CA ASP A 62 -3.55 -14.62 -15.74
C ASP A 62 -4.15 -13.25 -15.47
N MET A 63 -5.03 -13.13 -14.50
CA MET A 63 -5.63 -11.86 -14.11
C MET A 63 -4.59 -10.91 -13.51
N ARG A 64 -3.71 -11.40 -12.64
CA ARG A 64 -2.63 -10.58 -12.08
C ARG A 64 -1.72 -10.03 -13.16
N LYS A 65 -1.36 -10.87 -14.12
CA LYS A 65 -0.51 -10.45 -15.24
C LYS A 65 -1.19 -9.40 -16.10
N ALA A 66 -2.46 -9.64 -16.47
CA ALA A 66 -3.23 -8.70 -17.28
C ALA A 66 -3.41 -7.36 -16.57
N ASN A 67 -3.74 -7.38 -15.27
CA ASN A 67 -3.93 -6.17 -14.48
C ASN A 67 -2.63 -5.38 -14.33
N GLN A 68 -1.52 -6.07 -14.13
CA GLN A 68 -0.20 -5.44 -14.05
C GLN A 68 0.19 -4.78 -15.37
N GLU A 69 -0.05 -5.45 -16.49
CA GLU A 69 0.22 -4.89 -17.82
C GLU A 69 -0.65 -3.67 -18.10
N ASP A 70 -1.94 -3.70 -17.74
CA ASP A 70 -2.82 -2.55 -17.87
C ASP A 70 -2.27 -1.32 -17.14
N PHE A 71 -1.70 -1.53 -15.95
CA PHE A 71 -1.08 -0.45 -15.20
C PHE A 71 0.23 0.02 -15.84
N ILE A 72 1.09 -0.89 -16.22
CA ILE A 72 2.41 -0.56 -16.80
C ILE A 72 2.25 0.24 -18.10
N TYR A 73 1.29 -0.14 -18.95
CA TYR A 73 1.07 0.49 -20.24
C TYR A 73 0.02 1.61 -20.22
N ASP A 74 -0.34 2.09 -19.04
CA ASP A 74 -1.28 3.22 -18.83
C ASP A 74 -2.70 2.99 -19.37
N GLU A 75 -3.10 1.77 -19.63
CA GLU A 75 -4.52 1.42 -19.91
C GLU A 75 -5.38 1.66 -18.66
N LYS A 76 -4.81 1.40 -17.49
CA LYS A 76 -5.38 1.69 -16.18
C LYS A 76 -4.35 2.48 -15.38
N PRO A 77 -4.45 3.81 -15.30
CA PRO A 77 -3.45 4.62 -14.63
C PRO A 77 -3.37 4.41 -13.12
N VAL A 78 -4.40 3.82 -12.50
CA VAL A 78 -4.43 3.58 -11.06
C VAL A 78 -4.49 2.09 -10.79
N ILE A 79 -3.66 1.61 -9.84
CA ILE A 79 -3.70 0.23 -9.36
C ILE A 79 -3.85 0.23 -7.84
N VAL A 80 -4.76 -0.61 -7.34
CA VAL A 80 -4.96 -0.87 -5.91
C VAL A 80 -4.37 -2.24 -5.60
N ALA A 81 -3.46 -2.33 -4.64
CA ALA A 81 -2.70 -3.55 -4.43
C ALA A 81 -2.31 -3.80 -2.98
N THR A 82 -2.01 -5.05 -2.67
CA THR A 82 -1.28 -5.41 -1.43
C THR A 82 0.23 -5.33 -1.68
N ASN A 83 1.01 -5.60 -0.65
CA ASN A 83 2.48 -5.64 -0.73
C ASN A 83 3.01 -6.72 -1.68
N ALA A 84 2.17 -7.65 -2.15
CA ALA A 84 2.55 -8.63 -3.17
C ALA A 84 2.85 -7.98 -4.52
N PHE A 85 2.36 -6.75 -4.73
CA PHE A 85 2.56 -6.01 -5.97
C PHE A 85 3.88 -5.26 -5.93
N GLY A 86 4.56 -5.24 -7.06
CA GLY A 86 5.68 -4.33 -7.28
C GLY A 86 7.04 -4.98 -7.35
N MET A 87 7.17 -6.27 -7.07
CA MET A 87 8.46 -6.95 -7.29
C MET A 87 8.73 -7.04 -8.79
N GLY A 88 9.79 -6.35 -9.23
CA GLY A 88 10.20 -6.36 -10.64
C GLY A 88 9.42 -5.41 -11.55
N ILE A 89 8.59 -4.53 -11.01
CA ILE A 89 7.89 -3.54 -11.83
C ILE A 89 8.78 -2.34 -12.09
N ASP A 90 8.97 -2.05 -13.37
CA ASP A 90 9.73 -0.91 -13.84
C ASP A 90 8.80 0.06 -14.56
N LYS A 91 8.15 0.94 -13.80
CA LYS A 91 7.33 2.02 -14.32
C LYS A 91 7.85 3.33 -13.76
N SER A 92 8.38 4.18 -14.63
CA SER A 92 9.09 5.39 -14.22
C SER A 92 8.18 6.57 -13.89
N ASN A 93 6.97 6.61 -14.44
CA ASN A 93 6.08 7.77 -14.39
C ASN A 93 5.00 7.70 -13.32
N VAL A 94 5.23 6.98 -12.22
CA VAL A 94 4.29 6.93 -11.10
C VAL A 94 4.34 8.27 -10.36
N ARG A 95 3.21 8.98 -10.33
CA ARG A 95 3.15 10.32 -9.74
C ARG A 95 2.74 10.32 -8.28
N TYR A 96 2.11 9.24 -7.79
CA TYR A 96 1.81 9.14 -6.37
C TYR A 96 1.74 7.69 -5.91
N VAL A 97 2.07 7.51 -4.64
CA VAL A 97 1.84 6.26 -3.91
C VAL A 97 1.02 6.61 -2.67
N LEU A 98 -0.19 6.08 -2.60
CA LEU A 98 -1.05 6.22 -1.42
C LEU A 98 -0.99 4.94 -0.60
N HIS A 99 -0.82 5.07 0.71
CA HIS A 99 -0.99 3.96 1.63
C HIS A 99 -2.34 4.11 2.32
N TYR A 100 -3.30 3.30 1.93
CA TYR A 100 -4.65 3.27 2.53
C TYR A 100 -4.59 2.78 3.97
N ASN A 101 -3.66 1.87 4.26
CA ASN A 101 -3.36 1.38 5.59
C ASN A 101 -1.90 1.66 5.91
N MET A 102 -1.59 1.84 7.21
CA MET A 102 -0.22 1.95 7.66
C MET A 102 0.54 0.65 7.38
N PRO A 103 1.71 0.67 6.74
CA PRO A 103 2.55 -0.52 6.60
C PRO A 103 3.04 -1.03 7.96
N GLN A 104 3.49 -2.29 7.99
CA GLN A 104 3.98 -2.91 9.23
C GLN A 104 5.28 -2.29 9.74
N CYS A 105 6.12 -1.78 8.84
CA CYS A 105 7.40 -1.20 9.23
C CYS A 105 7.84 -0.11 8.26
N ILE A 106 8.78 0.72 8.72
CA ILE A 106 9.31 1.84 7.95
C ILE A 106 10.02 1.36 6.68
N GLU A 107 10.74 0.25 6.75
CA GLU A 107 11.46 -0.32 5.62
C GLU A 107 10.52 -0.68 4.46
N ASN A 108 9.40 -1.34 4.78
CA ASN A 108 8.37 -1.65 3.79
C ASN A 108 7.76 -0.39 3.20
N TYR A 109 7.51 0.59 4.05
CA TYR A 109 6.96 1.88 3.62
C TYR A 109 7.86 2.56 2.59
N TYR A 110 9.15 2.69 2.87
CA TYR A 110 10.09 3.34 1.96
C TYR A 110 10.28 2.55 0.67
N GLN A 111 10.29 1.24 0.75
CA GLN A 111 10.41 0.39 -0.43
C GLN A 111 9.21 0.58 -1.36
N GLU A 112 8.01 0.62 -0.81
CA GLU A 112 6.78 0.81 -1.57
C GLU A 112 6.66 2.24 -2.10
N ALA A 113 6.93 3.24 -1.26
CA ALA A 113 6.93 4.65 -1.64
C ALA A 113 8.00 4.96 -2.69
N GLY A 114 9.13 4.27 -2.66
CA GLY A 114 10.22 4.45 -3.61
C GLY A 114 9.88 4.08 -5.05
N ARG A 115 8.70 3.53 -5.30
CA ARG A 115 8.22 3.28 -6.66
C ARG A 115 7.74 4.53 -7.37
N ALA A 116 7.51 5.61 -6.63
CA ALA A 116 7.08 6.88 -7.19
C ALA A 116 8.28 7.69 -7.71
N GLY A 117 8.07 8.46 -8.76
CA GLY A 117 9.02 9.45 -9.23
C GLY A 117 10.36 8.92 -9.69
N ARG A 118 10.43 7.71 -10.22
CA ARG A 118 11.68 7.10 -10.72
C ARG A 118 12.27 7.82 -11.92
N ASP A 119 11.45 8.62 -12.60
CA ASP A 119 11.90 9.46 -13.73
C ASP A 119 12.51 10.79 -13.27
N GLY A 120 12.61 11.02 -11.96
CA GLY A 120 13.14 12.26 -11.40
C GLY A 120 12.13 13.39 -11.28
N GLU A 121 10.94 13.24 -11.84
CA GLU A 121 9.89 14.24 -11.75
C GLU A 121 9.21 14.21 -10.37
N PRO A 122 8.57 15.30 -9.93
CA PRO A 122 7.92 15.35 -8.62
C PRO A 122 6.85 14.28 -8.46
N ALA A 123 6.81 13.65 -7.28
CA ALA A 123 5.82 12.65 -6.92
C ALA A 123 5.46 12.77 -5.44
N GLU A 124 4.26 12.31 -5.08
CA GLU A 124 3.75 12.39 -3.72
C GLU A 124 3.59 11.00 -3.11
N CYS A 125 3.96 10.90 -1.83
CA CYS A 125 3.79 9.67 -1.04
C CYS A 125 2.93 10.02 0.17
N ILE A 126 1.66 9.65 0.13
CA ILE A 126 0.66 10.03 1.15
C ILE A 126 0.25 8.77 1.92
N LEU A 127 0.41 8.81 3.24
CA LEU A 127 -0.02 7.73 4.12
C LEU A 127 -1.27 8.16 4.87
N LEU A 128 -2.34 7.37 4.76
CA LEU A 128 -3.59 7.60 5.48
C LEU A 128 -3.57 6.73 6.74
N PHE A 129 -3.33 7.36 7.88
CA PHE A 129 -3.20 6.67 9.15
C PHE A 129 -4.51 6.70 9.93
N SER A 130 -4.83 5.55 10.57
CA SER A 130 -5.85 5.48 11.62
C SER A 130 -5.39 4.49 12.70
N PRO A 131 -5.84 4.63 13.96
CA PRO A 131 -5.52 3.66 15.01
C PRO A 131 -5.93 2.23 14.67
N GLN A 132 -6.94 2.06 13.84
CA GLN A 132 -7.39 0.74 13.35
C GLN A 132 -6.29 0.02 12.58
N ASP A 133 -5.41 0.75 11.91
CA ASP A 133 -4.30 0.15 11.14
C ASP A 133 -3.32 -0.58 12.06
N VAL A 134 -3.10 -0.07 13.28
CA VAL A 134 -2.24 -0.74 14.27
C VAL A 134 -2.84 -2.09 14.63
N ILE A 135 -4.16 -2.13 14.87
CA ILE A 135 -4.89 -3.37 15.22
C ILE A 135 -4.78 -4.38 14.06
N ILE A 136 -4.99 -3.94 12.83
CA ILE A 136 -4.87 -4.81 11.65
C ILE A 136 -3.45 -5.40 11.55
N ASN A 137 -2.43 -4.58 11.73
CA ASN A 137 -1.04 -5.04 11.64
C ASN A 137 -0.67 -5.97 12.80
N GLU A 138 -1.15 -5.71 14.01
CA GLU A 138 -0.97 -6.63 15.14
C GLU A 138 -1.59 -7.99 14.84
N PHE A 139 -2.81 -7.99 14.28
CA PHE A 139 -3.48 -9.23 13.88
C PHE A 139 -2.67 -9.98 12.82
N LEU A 140 -2.16 -9.28 11.80
CA LEU A 140 -1.37 -9.92 10.75
C LEU A 140 -0.06 -10.51 11.29
N ILE A 141 0.57 -9.86 12.25
CA ILE A 141 1.79 -10.35 12.91
C ILE A 141 1.47 -11.60 13.74
N GLU A 142 0.39 -11.57 14.55
CA GLU A 142 -0.02 -12.69 15.39
C GLU A 142 -0.41 -13.92 14.57
N ASN A 143 -0.98 -13.73 13.39
CA ASN A 143 -1.48 -14.79 12.52
C ASN A 143 -0.53 -15.10 11.37
N LYS A 144 0.72 -14.65 11.46
CA LYS A 144 1.78 -15.01 10.53
C LYS A 144 1.98 -16.53 10.64
N GLY A 145 1.79 -17.23 9.52
CA GLY A 145 1.77 -18.71 9.49
C GLY A 145 2.93 -19.35 10.24
N GLU A 146 2.62 -20.46 10.91
CA GLU A 146 3.63 -21.23 11.61
C GLU A 146 4.69 -21.73 10.62
N ASN A 147 5.90 -21.22 10.77
CA ASN A 147 7.06 -21.80 10.09
C ASN A 147 7.59 -22.92 10.98
N ASN A 148 7.30 -24.17 10.58
CA ASN A 148 7.70 -25.36 11.33
C ASN A 148 9.23 -25.53 11.44
N GLU A 149 10.00 -24.74 10.72
CA GLU A 149 11.45 -24.74 10.77
C GLU A 149 12.00 -23.98 11.96
N PHE A 150 11.18 -23.15 12.64
CA PHE A 150 11.60 -22.36 13.79
C PHE A 150 11.22 -22.99 15.11
N THR A 151 12.11 -22.89 16.09
CA THR A 151 11.80 -23.23 17.49
C THR A 151 10.83 -22.19 18.07
N GLU A 152 10.24 -22.50 19.26
CA GLU A 152 9.39 -21.53 19.96
C GLU A 152 10.13 -20.24 20.30
N GLU A 153 11.41 -20.36 20.71
CA GLU A 153 12.26 -19.20 21.05
C GLU A 153 12.50 -18.35 19.80
N GLU A 154 12.75 -18.97 18.65
CA GLU A 154 12.96 -18.27 17.39
C GLU A 154 11.68 -17.58 16.93
N ARG A 155 10.51 -18.22 17.05
CA ARG A 155 9.21 -17.62 16.75
C ARG A 155 8.95 -16.41 17.61
N LYS A 156 9.24 -16.50 18.91
CA LYS A 156 9.08 -15.39 19.84
C LYS A 156 9.99 -14.23 19.47
N ALA A 157 11.23 -14.50 19.10
CA ALA A 157 12.19 -13.48 18.71
C ALA A 157 11.73 -12.75 17.44
N VAL A 158 11.21 -13.48 16.44
CA VAL A 158 10.64 -12.89 15.22
C VAL A 158 9.41 -12.04 15.54
N HIS A 159 8.51 -12.54 16.37
CA HIS A 159 7.32 -11.83 16.81
C HIS A 159 7.68 -10.52 17.52
N ASP A 160 8.60 -10.57 18.48
CA ASP A 160 9.02 -9.40 19.24
C ASP A 160 9.68 -8.36 18.34
N ASN A 161 10.44 -8.80 17.34
CA ASN A 161 11.07 -7.91 16.37
C ASN A 161 10.01 -7.23 15.47
N ASP A 162 9.02 -7.99 15.01
CA ASP A 162 7.94 -7.44 14.21
C ASP A 162 7.12 -6.41 14.97
N ILE A 163 6.82 -6.68 16.25
CA ILE A 163 6.11 -5.72 17.12
C ILE A 163 6.94 -4.46 17.34
N ARG A 164 8.25 -4.60 17.53
CA ARG A 164 9.16 -3.44 17.68
C ARG A 164 9.16 -2.57 16.43
N ARG A 165 9.19 -3.19 15.25
CA ARG A 165 9.14 -2.47 13.98
C ARG A 165 7.80 -1.76 13.79
N LEU A 166 6.71 -2.41 14.19
CA LEU A 166 5.39 -1.81 14.14
C LEU A 166 5.28 -0.57 15.04
N LYS A 167 5.84 -0.63 16.25
CA LYS A 167 5.87 0.51 17.18
C LYS A 167 6.62 1.70 16.58
N LYS A 168 7.74 1.46 15.92
CA LYS A 168 8.50 2.51 15.23
C LYS A 168 7.69 3.14 14.11
N MET A 169 6.98 2.32 13.33
CA MET A 169 6.12 2.81 12.24
C MET A 169 4.97 3.66 12.79
N ARG A 170 4.33 3.20 13.87
CA ARG A 170 3.27 3.96 14.54
C ARG A 170 3.78 5.31 15.05
N TYR A 171 4.97 5.32 15.65
CA TYR A 171 5.59 6.55 16.13
C TYR A 171 5.79 7.53 14.98
N TYR A 172 6.31 7.05 13.86
CA TYR A 172 6.48 7.87 12.65
C TYR A 172 5.16 8.50 12.20
N CYS A 173 4.07 7.71 12.17
CA CYS A 173 2.76 8.19 11.73
C CYS A 173 2.14 9.20 12.68
N SER A 174 2.45 9.16 13.97
CA SER A 174 1.87 10.03 14.98
C SER A 174 2.72 11.28 15.28
N THR A 175 3.95 11.34 14.74
CA THR A 175 4.83 12.48 14.93
C THR A 175 4.46 13.58 13.93
N LYS A 176 4.08 14.74 14.44
CA LYS A 176 3.81 15.92 13.61
C LYS A 176 5.13 16.66 13.38
N GLU A 177 5.56 16.65 12.16
CA GLU A 177 6.59 17.60 11.70
C GLU A 177 6.05 18.40 10.54
#